data_af3d2cee0f427253f2f4754be5e8425a
#
_entry.id   af3d2cee0f427253f2f4754be5e8425a
#
_cell.length_a   1.000
_cell.length_b   1.000
_cell.length_c   1.000
_cell.angle_alpha   90.00
_cell.angle_beta   90.00
_cell.angle_gamma   90.00
#
_symmetry.space_group_name_H-M   'P 1'
#
loop_
_entity.id
_entity.type
_entity.pdbx_description
1 polymer ?
#
loop_
_entity_poly.entity_id
_entity_poly.type
_entity_poly.pdbx_seq_one_letter_code
_entity_poly.pdbx_strand_id
1 'polypeptide(L)'
;MLDVNFFDELRIGLATADDIRLWSHGEVKKPETINYRTLKPEKDGLFCEKIFGPTRDWECYCGKYKRVRFKGIICERCGVEVTRAKVRRERMGHIELAAPVTHIWYFKGVPSRLGYLLDLAPKDLEKVIYFAAYMITSVDEDARHEDLPNHEKKIALEKEKIAKQRDVDINERAKKLESDLAELEAEGAKADVRRKVREGAEREMTAVRRRADNEIDRIDRVFDRFKTLKVQDLEGDEMLYREMRDRFGRYFEGGMGAAAIQRRLETFDLEAESEKLRDIVHNGKGQKKTRALKRLKVVTAFLTTTNSPAGMVLDCVPVIPPDLRPMVQLELRTNHDDRTARVVHALSE
;
A
#
# COMPACT_ATOMS: atom_id res chain seq x y z
N MET A 1 14.69 -5.37 -39.45
CA MET A 1 14.67 -4.34 -38.40
C MET A 1 13.87 -3.20 -38.95
N LEU A 2 12.73 -2.92 -38.37
CA LEU A 2 12.01 -1.68 -38.64
C LEU A 2 12.94 -0.54 -38.23
N ASP A 3 13.17 0.40 -39.13
CA ASP A 3 14.01 1.55 -38.83
C ASP A 3 13.27 2.40 -37.81
N VAL A 4 13.83 2.52 -36.59
CA VAL A 4 13.23 3.22 -35.45
C VAL A 4 12.94 4.70 -35.76
N ASN A 5 13.49 5.21 -36.87
CA ASN A 5 13.29 6.59 -37.31
C ASN A 5 12.12 6.77 -38.29
N PHE A 6 11.50 5.67 -38.76
CA PHE A 6 10.32 5.72 -39.63
C PHE A 6 9.05 5.49 -38.82
N PHE A 7 8.38 6.56 -38.40
CA PHE A 7 7.08 6.55 -37.76
C PHE A 7 6.27 7.78 -38.18
N ASP A 8 4.98 7.59 -38.33
CA ASP A 8 4.04 8.68 -38.69
C ASP A 8 3.52 9.40 -37.45
N GLU A 9 3.41 8.69 -36.31
CA GLU A 9 2.86 9.24 -35.06
C GLU A 9 3.70 8.82 -33.85
N LEU A 10 3.83 9.71 -32.87
CA LEU A 10 4.41 9.45 -31.58
C LEU A 10 3.32 9.48 -30.52
N ARG A 11 3.13 8.35 -29.82
CA ARG A 11 2.18 8.23 -28.73
C ARG A 11 2.89 8.17 -27.39
N ILE A 12 2.47 9.06 -26.48
CA ILE A 12 2.94 9.07 -25.09
C ILE A 12 1.83 8.49 -24.21
N GLY A 13 2.15 7.47 -23.42
CA GLY A 13 1.22 6.80 -22.52
C GLY A 13 1.86 6.42 -21.19
N LEU A 14 1.06 5.85 -20.29
CA LEU A 14 1.55 5.24 -19.07
C LEU A 14 2.12 3.85 -19.40
N ALA A 15 3.34 3.58 -18.95
CA ALA A 15 3.91 2.25 -18.98
C ALA A 15 3.37 1.44 -17.79
N THR A 16 2.90 0.24 -18.10
CA THR A 16 2.56 -0.74 -17.06
C THR A 16 3.80 -1.49 -16.59
N ALA A 17 3.71 -2.20 -15.46
CA ALA A 17 4.78 -3.07 -15.00
C ALA A 17 5.16 -4.13 -16.04
N ASP A 18 4.17 -4.65 -16.77
CA ASP A 18 4.39 -5.66 -17.82
C ASP A 18 5.10 -5.07 -19.05
N ASP A 19 4.78 -3.83 -19.43
CA ASP A 19 5.52 -3.11 -20.48
C ASP A 19 6.98 -2.94 -20.10
N ILE A 20 7.24 -2.54 -18.85
CA ILE A 20 8.61 -2.36 -18.34
C ILE A 20 9.39 -3.67 -18.36
N ARG A 21 8.77 -4.78 -17.93
CA ARG A 21 9.38 -6.11 -17.98
C ARG A 21 9.65 -6.56 -19.43
N LEU A 22 8.72 -6.25 -20.33
CA LEU A 22 8.87 -6.57 -21.76
C LEU A 22 10.04 -5.82 -22.41
N TRP A 23 10.25 -4.56 -22.06
CA TRP A 23 11.37 -3.76 -22.59
C TRP A 23 12.70 -4.13 -21.95
N SER A 24 12.68 -4.73 -20.78
CA SER A 24 13.87 -5.03 -20.00
C SER A 24 14.63 -6.24 -20.51
N HIS A 25 15.96 -6.14 -20.49
CA HIS A 25 16.87 -7.24 -20.77
C HIS A 25 17.31 -8.01 -19.53
N GLY A 26 16.80 -7.64 -18.36
CA GLY A 26 17.04 -8.34 -17.11
C GLY A 26 16.87 -7.47 -15.87
N GLU A 27 16.73 -8.13 -14.72
CA GLU A 27 16.54 -7.50 -13.43
C GLU A 27 17.88 -7.07 -12.82
N VAL A 28 17.91 -5.84 -12.32
CA VAL A 28 19.02 -5.29 -11.53
C VAL A 28 18.77 -5.62 -10.06
N LYS A 29 19.57 -6.53 -9.51
CA LYS A 29 19.39 -7.06 -8.13
C LYS A 29 20.28 -6.40 -7.10
N LYS A 30 21.28 -5.64 -7.54
CA LYS A 30 22.31 -5.06 -6.68
C LYS A 30 22.52 -3.59 -6.98
N PRO A 31 22.76 -2.76 -5.94
CA PRO A 31 23.01 -1.34 -6.11
C PRO A 31 24.41 -1.02 -6.64
N GLU A 32 25.31 -2.02 -6.66
CA GLU A 32 26.69 -1.82 -7.10
C GLU A 32 26.77 -1.37 -8.56
N THR A 33 27.70 -0.48 -8.83
CA THR A 33 27.95 0.08 -10.15
C THR A 33 29.14 -0.56 -10.83
N ILE A 34 30.33 -0.15 -10.44
CA ILE A 34 31.61 -0.69 -10.95
C ILE A 34 32.50 -1.08 -9.77
N ASN A 35 33.35 -2.06 -10.01
CA ASN A 35 34.40 -2.41 -9.05
C ASN A 35 35.50 -1.35 -9.10
N TYR A 36 35.76 -0.68 -7.98
CA TYR A 36 36.73 0.42 -7.89
C TYR A 36 38.17 -0.02 -8.23
N ARG A 37 38.51 -1.31 -8.02
CA ARG A 37 39.84 -1.86 -8.28
C ARG A 37 40.05 -2.25 -9.72
N THR A 38 39.06 -2.90 -10.35
CA THR A 38 39.12 -3.45 -11.69
C THR A 38 38.51 -2.54 -12.75
N LEU A 39 37.77 -1.52 -12.33
CA LEU A 39 36.95 -0.60 -13.15
C LEU A 39 35.96 -1.34 -14.08
N LYS A 40 35.64 -2.60 -13.74
CA LYS A 40 34.65 -3.38 -14.48
C LYS A 40 33.28 -3.30 -13.81
N PRO A 41 32.18 -3.32 -14.59
CA PRO A 41 30.83 -3.36 -14.06
C PRO A 41 30.60 -4.58 -13.17
N GLU A 42 29.95 -4.38 -12.03
CA GLU A 42 29.58 -5.47 -11.14
C GLU A 42 28.43 -6.29 -11.74
N LYS A 43 28.45 -7.60 -11.48
CA LYS A 43 27.42 -8.51 -11.97
C LYS A 43 26.09 -8.24 -11.23
N ASP A 44 25.00 -8.24 -12.01
CA ASP A 44 23.63 -7.96 -11.56
C ASP A 44 23.43 -6.55 -10.96
N GLY A 45 24.43 -5.67 -11.14
CA GLY A 45 24.40 -4.27 -10.73
C GLY A 45 23.89 -3.31 -11.81
N LEU A 46 23.89 -2.01 -11.49
CA LEU A 46 23.37 -0.94 -12.34
C LEU A 46 24.07 -0.77 -13.70
N PHE A 47 25.27 -1.31 -13.87
CA PHE A 47 26.05 -1.28 -15.11
C PHE A 47 26.36 -2.67 -15.67
N CYS A 48 25.69 -3.71 -15.18
CA CYS A 48 25.94 -5.11 -15.52
C CYS A 48 25.98 -5.37 -17.03
N GLU A 49 27.03 -6.00 -17.50
CA GLU A 49 27.18 -6.33 -18.93
C GLU A 49 26.21 -7.42 -19.41
N LYS A 50 25.77 -8.31 -18.51
CA LYS A 50 24.77 -9.32 -18.81
C LYS A 50 23.42 -8.71 -19.17
N ILE A 51 23.03 -7.64 -18.48
CA ILE A 51 21.75 -6.96 -18.69
C ILE A 51 21.86 -5.95 -19.83
N PHE A 52 22.83 -5.06 -19.78
CA PHE A 52 22.91 -3.90 -20.66
C PHE A 52 23.84 -4.09 -21.86
N GLY A 53 24.56 -5.19 -21.92
CA GLY A 53 25.53 -5.47 -23.00
C GLY A 53 26.98 -5.17 -22.61
N PRO A 54 27.92 -5.58 -23.48
CA PRO A 54 29.36 -5.49 -23.22
C PRO A 54 29.84 -4.03 -23.23
N THR A 55 30.91 -3.75 -22.48
CA THR A 55 31.58 -2.44 -22.47
C THR A 55 32.51 -2.22 -23.66
N ARG A 56 32.96 -3.30 -24.31
CA ARG A 56 33.80 -3.28 -25.51
C ARG A 56 33.15 -4.05 -26.64
N ASP A 57 33.34 -3.57 -27.86
CA ASP A 57 32.82 -4.26 -29.04
C ASP A 57 33.32 -5.70 -29.14
N TRP A 58 32.37 -6.62 -29.30
CA TRP A 58 32.61 -8.04 -29.54
C TRP A 58 33.42 -8.77 -28.45
N GLU A 59 33.44 -8.25 -27.24
CA GLU A 59 34.13 -8.85 -26.11
C GLU A 59 33.12 -9.17 -24.98
N CYS A 60 33.16 -10.41 -24.46
CA CYS A 60 32.38 -10.75 -23.27
C CYS A 60 33.13 -10.37 -21.98
N TYR A 61 32.42 -10.21 -20.85
CA TYR A 61 32.97 -9.81 -19.55
C TYR A 61 34.19 -10.64 -19.10
N CYS A 62 34.14 -11.97 -19.26
CA CYS A 62 35.22 -12.86 -18.82
C CYS A 62 36.36 -12.95 -19.84
N GLY A 63 36.24 -12.34 -21.01
CA GLY A 63 37.27 -12.35 -22.05
C GLY A 63 37.44 -13.66 -22.84
N LYS A 64 36.50 -14.62 -22.66
CA LYS A 64 36.53 -15.89 -23.44
C LYS A 64 36.30 -15.64 -24.91
N TYR A 65 35.37 -14.78 -25.25
CA TYR A 65 35.05 -14.38 -26.62
C TYR A 65 35.47 -12.93 -26.84
N LYS A 66 36.29 -12.65 -27.87
CA LYS A 66 36.87 -11.31 -28.13
C LYS A 66 36.85 -10.92 -29.62
N ARG A 67 36.15 -11.65 -30.49
CA ARG A 67 36.18 -11.40 -31.92
C ARG A 67 34.78 -11.36 -32.53
N VAL A 68 34.63 -10.61 -33.62
CA VAL A 68 33.40 -10.45 -34.41
C VAL A 68 32.77 -11.78 -34.85
N ARG A 69 33.59 -12.82 -35.12
CA ARG A 69 33.11 -14.14 -35.53
C ARG A 69 32.16 -14.80 -34.53
N PHE A 70 32.18 -14.34 -33.28
CA PHE A 70 31.33 -14.83 -32.19
C PHE A 70 30.07 -13.95 -31.95
N LYS A 71 29.72 -13.07 -32.89
CA LYS A 71 28.57 -12.20 -32.85
C LYS A 71 27.30 -12.98 -32.49
N GLY A 72 26.55 -12.46 -31.51
CA GLY A 72 25.25 -13.01 -31.08
C GLY A 72 25.35 -14.23 -30.13
N ILE A 73 26.56 -14.71 -29.82
CA ILE A 73 26.74 -15.82 -28.87
C ILE A 73 26.63 -15.28 -27.46
N ILE A 74 25.81 -15.93 -26.64
CA ILE A 74 25.75 -15.69 -25.20
C ILE A 74 26.83 -16.53 -24.53
N CYS A 75 27.76 -15.86 -23.84
CA CYS A 75 28.87 -16.55 -23.18
C CYS A 75 28.36 -17.43 -22.04
N GLU A 76 28.59 -18.74 -22.11
CA GLU A 76 28.14 -19.69 -21.09
C GLU A 76 28.78 -19.47 -19.72
N ARG A 77 29.96 -18.80 -19.66
CA ARG A 77 30.67 -18.52 -18.41
C ARG A 77 30.16 -17.28 -17.69
N CYS A 78 29.91 -16.17 -18.41
CA CYS A 78 29.54 -14.88 -17.81
C CYS A 78 28.14 -14.40 -18.20
N GLY A 79 27.44 -15.08 -19.13
CA GLY A 79 26.11 -14.76 -19.59
C GLY A 79 26.01 -13.50 -20.45
N VAL A 80 27.12 -12.88 -20.83
CA VAL A 80 27.14 -11.68 -21.67
C VAL A 80 27.03 -12.05 -23.12
N GLU A 81 26.15 -11.40 -23.86
CA GLU A 81 26.01 -11.52 -25.29
C GLU A 81 27.16 -10.78 -26.01
N VAL A 82 27.79 -11.44 -26.97
CA VAL A 82 28.88 -10.86 -27.81
C VAL A 82 28.27 -9.98 -28.89
N THR A 83 28.18 -8.68 -28.61
CA THR A 83 27.62 -7.67 -29.51
C THR A 83 28.42 -6.37 -29.45
N ARG A 84 27.99 -5.34 -30.18
CA ARG A 84 28.61 -4.02 -30.12
C ARG A 84 28.27 -3.31 -28.78
N ALA A 85 29.22 -2.54 -28.28
CA ALA A 85 29.04 -1.72 -27.08
C ALA A 85 27.89 -0.70 -27.22
N LYS A 86 27.53 -0.27 -28.45
CA LYS A 86 26.43 0.66 -28.73
C LYS A 86 25.08 0.23 -28.07
N VAL A 87 24.85 -1.08 -27.89
CA VAL A 87 23.62 -1.59 -27.25
C VAL A 87 23.43 -1.08 -25.82
N ARG A 88 24.51 -0.64 -25.16
CA ARG A 88 24.45 -0.03 -23.84
C ARG A 88 23.74 1.34 -23.79
N ARG A 89 23.46 1.93 -24.96
CA ARG A 89 22.61 3.12 -25.10
C ARG A 89 21.14 2.79 -25.34
N GLU A 90 20.82 1.53 -25.64
CA GLU A 90 19.51 1.10 -26.13
C GLU A 90 18.84 0.13 -25.13
N ARG A 91 19.63 -0.73 -24.46
CA ARG A 91 19.10 -1.77 -23.58
C ARG A 91 18.69 -1.22 -22.23
N MET A 92 17.44 -1.46 -21.88
CA MET A 92 16.87 -1.15 -20.56
C MET A 92 16.95 -2.37 -19.65
N GLY A 93 17.00 -2.13 -18.36
CA GLY A 93 16.77 -3.10 -17.31
C GLY A 93 15.54 -2.72 -16.49
N HIS A 94 15.29 -3.46 -15.43
CA HIS A 94 14.24 -3.12 -14.44
C HIS A 94 14.70 -3.51 -13.04
N ILE A 95 14.01 -2.95 -12.05
CA ILE A 95 14.13 -3.31 -10.63
C ILE A 95 12.75 -3.72 -10.15
N GLU A 96 12.61 -4.94 -9.65
CA GLU A 96 11.39 -5.38 -8.98
C GLU A 96 11.33 -4.75 -7.60
N LEU A 97 10.18 -4.17 -7.27
CA LEU A 97 9.94 -3.56 -5.96
C LEU A 97 9.43 -4.61 -4.99
N ALA A 98 9.84 -4.53 -3.73
CA ALA A 98 9.34 -5.41 -2.66
C ALA A 98 7.86 -5.17 -2.33
N ALA A 99 7.36 -3.97 -2.61
CA ALA A 99 5.96 -3.58 -2.48
C ALA A 99 5.60 -2.54 -3.54
N PRO A 100 4.33 -2.45 -3.96
CA PRO A 100 3.87 -1.42 -4.87
C PRO A 100 4.14 -0.01 -4.34
N VAL A 101 4.50 0.91 -5.22
CA VAL A 101 4.79 2.31 -4.89
C VAL A 101 3.98 3.24 -5.80
N THR A 102 3.31 4.21 -5.21
CA THR A 102 2.54 5.20 -5.94
C THR A 102 3.47 6.20 -6.64
N HIS A 103 3.30 6.40 -7.93
CA HIS A 103 4.12 7.32 -8.70
C HIS A 103 3.91 8.77 -8.21
N ILE A 104 5.01 9.45 -7.86
CA ILE A 104 4.99 10.76 -7.22
C ILE A 104 4.31 11.84 -8.06
N TRP A 105 4.39 11.80 -9.39
CA TRP A 105 3.75 12.78 -10.27
C TRP A 105 2.23 12.74 -10.19
N TYR A 106 1.65 11.57 -9.96
CA TYR A 106 0.19 11.42 -9.86
C TYR A 106 -0.31 11.61 -8.44
N PHE A 107 0.56 11.43 -7.45
CA PHE A 107 0.26 11.64 -6.04
C PHE A 107 0.49 13.09 -5.60
N LYS A 108 1.72 13.61 -5.73
CA LYS A 108 2.12 14.96 -5.24
C LYS A 108 1.94 16.06 -6.28
N GLY A 109 1.57 15.75 -7.51
CA GLY A 109 1.26 16.75 -8.53
C GLY A 109 0.14 17.70 -8.10
N VAL A 110 0.20 18.94 -8.55
CA VAL A 110 -0.87 19.92 -8.29
C VAL A 110 -1.56 20.25 -9.62
N PRO A 111 -2.79 19.79 -9.82
CA PRO A 111 -3.62 18.97 -8.91
C PRO A 111 -3.25 17.47 -8.92
N SER A 112 -3.45 16.78 -7.77
CA SER A 112 -3.23 15.34 -7.69
C SER A 112 -4.20 14.57 -8.60
N ARG A 113 -3.66 13.87 -9.59
CA ARG A 113 -4.47 13.07 -10.54
C ARG A 113 -5.14 11.90 -9.82
N LEU A 114 -4.39 11.25 -8.96
CA LEU A 114 -4.86 10.14 -8.14
C LEU A 114 -5.96 10.58 -7.17
N GLY A 115 -5.77 11.74 -6.50
CA GLY A 115 -6.77 12.31 -5.60
C GLY A 115 -8.08 12.67 -6.32
N TYR A 116 -8.02 13.19 -7.56
CA TYR A 116 -9.23 13.45 -8.34
C TYR A 116 -9.92 12.18 -8.83
N LEU A 117 -9.16 11.17 -9.25
CA LEU A 117 -9.75 9.91 -9.70
C LEU A 117 -10.49 9.21 -8.57
N LEU A 118 -9.82 9.08 -7.42
CA LEU A 118 -10.39 8.41 -6.24
C LEU A 118 -11.30 9.30 -5.38
N ASP A 119 -11.47 10.58 -5.71
CA ASP A 119 -12.20 11.57 -4.91
C ASP A 119 -11.72 11.71 -3.45
N LEU A 120 -10.43 11.47 -3.22
CA LEU A 120 -9.79 11.58 -1.92
C LEU A 120 -9.05 12.92 -1.78
N ALA A 121 -9.13 13.50 -0.58
CA ALA A 121 -8.31 14.65 -0.26
C ALA A 121 -6.82 14.27 -0.19
N PRO A 122 -5.90 15.19 -0.55
CA PRO A 122 -4.46 14.88 -0.53
C PRO A 122 -3.95 14.36 0.83
N LYS A 123 -4.44 14.91 1.93
CA LYS A 123 -4.09 14.46 3.30
C LYS A 123 -4.58 13.05 3.59
N ASP A 124 -5.74 12.67 3.09
CA ASP A 124 -6.30 11.34 3.31
C ASP A 124 -5.58 10.30 2.45
N LEU A 125 -5.23 10.68 1.22
CA LEU A 125 -4.39 9.84 0.37
C LEU A 125 -3.00 9.62 0.99
N GLU A 126 -2.41 10.66 1.62
CA GLU A 126 -1.16 10.55 2.38
C GLU A 126 -1.27 9.55 3.54
N LYS A 127 -2.36 9.58 4.31
CA LYS A 127 -2.57 8.64 5.42
C LYS A 127 -2.55 7.19 4.93
N VAL A 128 -3.17 6.92 3.79
CA VAL A 128 -3.18 5.56 3.22
C VAL A 128 -1.80 5.16 2.75
N ILE A 129 -1.13 5.99 1.95
CA ILE A 129 0.19 5.70 1.35
C ILE A 129 1.25 5.48 2.44
N TYR A 130 1.24 6.29 3.51
CA TYR A 130 2.21 6.21 4.59
C TYR A 130 1.78 5.32 5.76
N PHE A 131 0.85 4.40 5.54
CA PHE A 131 0.41 3.39 6.52
C PHE A 131 -0.18 3.98 7.81
N ALA A 132 -0.80 5.16 7.74
CA ALA A 132 -1.46 5.81 8.88
C ALA A 132 -2.98 5.53 8.94
N ALA A 133 -3.58 5.00 7.88
CA ALA A 133 -4.98 4.62 7.84
C ALA A 133 -5.22 3.47 6.85
N TYR A 134 -6.17 2.60 7.20
CA TYR A 134 -6.72 1.61 6.27
C TYR A 134 -7.71 2.27 5.33
N MET A 135 -7.68 1.88 4.06
CA MET A 135 -8.69 2.24 3.07
C MET A 135 -9.52 1.01 2.73
N ILE A 136 -10.84 1.16 2.74
CA ILE A 136 -11.76 0.10 2.31
C ILE A 136 -11.75 0.05 0.78
N THR A 137 -11.36 -1.10 0.24
CA THR A 137 -11.22 -1.31 -1.21
C THR A 137 -12.47 -1.87 -1.86
N SER A 138 -13.18 -2.73 -1.16
CA SER A 138 -14.45 -3.31 -1.62
C SER A 138 -15.40 -3.53 -0.45
N VAL A 139 -16.70 -3.48 -0.71
CA VAL A 139 -17.79 -3.81 0.22
C VAL A 139 -18.85 -4.56 -0.57
N ASP A 140 -19.22 -5.75 -0.11
CA ASP A 140 -20.35 -6.50 -0.60
C ASP A 140 -21.62 -6.02 0.12
N GLU A 141 -22.30 -5.04 -0.50
CA GLU A 141 -23.47 -4.41 0.10
C GLU A 141 -24.68 -5.36 0.13
N ASP A 142 -24.81 -6.21 -0.87
CA ASP A 142 -25.94 -7.14 -0.99
C ASP A 142 -25.84 -8.22 0.10
N ALA A 143 -24.71 -8.91 0.20
CA ALA A 143 -24.48 -9.90 1.26
C ALA A 143 -24.57 -9.29 2.66
N ARG A 144 -24.04 -8.06 2.83
CA ARG A 144 -24.17 -7.34 4.11
C ARG A 144 -25.61 -7.07 4.46
N HIS A 145 -26.43 -6.59 3.53
CA HIS A 145 -27.84 -6.29 3.74
C HIS A 145 -28.65 -7.52 4.10
N GLU A 146 -28.41 -8.64 3.42
CA GLU A 146 -29.08 -9.92 3.65
C GLU A 146 -28.78 -10.46 5.07
N ASP A 147 -27.51 -10.42 5.47
CA ASP A 147 -27.06 -11.01 6.74
C ASP A 147 -27.16 -10.07 7.95
N LEU A 148 -27.44 -8.77 7.76
CA LEU A 148 -27.50 -7.77 8.81
C LEU A 148 -28.42 -8.16 9.98
N PRO A 149 -29.67 -8.64 9.75
CA PRO A 149 -30.58 -9.04 10.85
C PRO A 149 -30.03 -10.21 11.67
N ASN A 150 -29.26 -11.11 11.05
CA ASN A 150 -28.64 -12.23 11.74
C ASN A 150 -27.47 -11.76 12.63
N HIS A 151 -26.70 -10.80 12.15
CA HIS A 151 -25.63 -10.19 12.92
C HIS A 151 -26.17 -9.39 14.11
N GLU A 152 -27.25 -8.65 13.94
CA GLU A 152 -27.91 -7.92 15.03
C GLU A 152 -28.31 -8.87 16.17
N LYS A 153 -28.94 -9.98 15.84
CA LYS A 153 -29.32 -11.02 16.81
C LYS A 153 -28.09 -11.59 17.54
N LYS A 154 -27.04 -11.93 16.80
CA LYS A 154 -25.81 -12.47 17.40
C LYS A 154 -25.16 -11.50 18.36
N ILE A 155 -25.07 -10.24 17.98
CA ILE A 155 -24.51 -9.18 18.81
C ILE A 155 -25.36 -8.90 20.03
N ALA A 156 -26.67 -8.88 19.89
CA ALA A 156 -27.58 -8.74 21.04
C ALA A 156 -27.38 -9.89 22.04
N LEU A 157 -27.26 -11.13 21.60
CA LEU A 157 -26.96 -12.28 22.44
C LEU A 157 -25.59 -12.22 23.11
N GLU A 158 -24.58 -11.71 22.41
CA GLU A 158 -23.22 -11.54 22.95
C GLU A 158 -23.23 -10.49 24.06
N LYS A 159 -23.88 -9.35 23.83
CA LYS A 159 -24.05 -8.28 24.85
C LYS A 159 -24.82 -8.78 26.07
N GLU A 160 -25.87 -9.56 25.86
CA GLU A 160 -26.65 -10.17 26.95
C GLU A 160 -25.80 -11.14 27.79
N LYS A 161 -24.93 -11.92 27.14
CA LYS A 161 -23.99 -12.80 27.86
C LYS A 161 -23.00 -12.01 28.71
N ILE A 162 -22.42 -10.94 28.16
CA ILE A 162 -21.50 -10.06 28.90
C ILE A 162 -22.22 -9.42 30.09
N ALA A 163 -23.44 -8.92 29.91
CA ALA A 163 -24.22 -8.33 30.96
C ALA A 163 -24.58 -9.34 32.08
N LYS A 164 -24.97 -10.56 31.70
CA LYS A 164 -25.24 -11.63 32.66
C LYS A 164 -24.00 -12.01 33.46
N GLN A 165 -22.85 -12.14 32.77
CA GLN A 165 -21.59 -12.48 33.45
C GLN A 165 -21.19 -11.36 34.42
N ARG A 166 -21.30 -10.11 34.01
CA ARG A 166 -21.09 -8.94 34.88
C ARG A 166 -21.95 -9.03 36.16
N ASP A 167 -23.22 -9.34 35.99
CA ASP A 167 -24.17 -9.38 37.13
C ASP A 167 -23.85 -10.60 38.06
N VAL A 168 -23.42 -11.72 37.53
CA VAL A 168 -22.92 -12.86 38.29
C VAL A 168 -21.69 -12.48 39.10
N ASP A 169 -20.67 -11.91 38.45
CA ASP A 169 -19.41 -11.53 39.09
C ASP A 169 -19.63 -10.50 40.21
N ILE A 170 -20.53 -9.52 40.00
CA ILE A 170 -20.90 -8.54 41.00
C ILE A 170 -21.62 -9.19 42.18
N ASN A 171 -22.57 -10.10 41.93
CA ASN A 171 -23.30 -10.82 42.98
C ASN A 171 -22.38 -11.73 43.81
N GLU A 172 -21.45 -12.43 43.17
CA GLU A 172 -20.45 -13.24 43.87
C GLU A 172 -19.56 -12.38 44.76
N ARG A 173 -19.11 -11.24 44.26
CA ARG A 173 -18.31 -10.29 45.05
C ARG A 173 -19.07 -9.67 46.18
N ALA A 174 -20.37 -9.36 45.98
CA ALA A 174 -21.24 -8.84 47.03
C ALA A 174 -21.46 -9.89 48.17
N LYS A 175 -21.72 -11.13 47.79
CA LYS A 175 -21.83 -12.24 48.78
C LYS A 175 -20.57 -12.43 49.59
N LYS A 176 -19.41 -12.37 48.90
CA LYS A 176 -18.11 -12.44 49.56
C LYS A 176 -17.90 -11.29 50.53
N LEU A 177 -18.29 -10.06 50.14
CA LEU A 177 -18.22 -8.89 51.02
C LEU A 177 -19.06 -9.06 52.26
N GLU A 178 -20.29 -9.61 52.14
CA GLU A 178 -21.15 -9.91 53.30
C GLU A 178 -20.50 -10.92 54.24
N SER A 179 -19.90 -11.99 53.73
CA SER A 179 -19.14 -12.95 54.51
C SER A 179 -17.95 -12.31 55.22
N ASP A 180 -17.12 -11.57 54.49
CA ASP A 180 -15.93 -10.90 55.02
C ASP A 180 -16.30 -9.90 56.13
N LEU A 181 -17.41 -9.17 55.97
CA LEU A 181 -17.91 -8.24 56.99
C LEU A 181 -18.47 -8.96 58.26
N ALA A 182 -19.19 -10.08 58.09
CA ALA A 182 -19.67 -10.88 59.16
C ALA A 182 -18.53 -11.49 59.99
N GLU A 183 -17.48 -11.99 59.35
CA GLU A 183 -16.28 -12.47 60.02
C GLU A 183 -15.57 -11.39 60.81
N LEU A 184 -15.37 -10.19 60.22
CA LEU A 184 -14.76 -9.05 60.87
C LEU A 184 -15.59 -8.49 62.03
N GLU A 185 -16.93 -8.62 62.01
CA GLU A 185 -17.79 -8.29 63.12
C GLU A 185 -17.69 -9.28 64.26
N ALA A 186 -17.62 -10.59 63.96
CA ALA A 186 -17.39 -11.65 64.94
C ALA A 186 -16.03 -11.53 65.65
N GLU A 187 -15.00 -11.08 64.93
CA GLU A 187 -13.67 -10.81 65.47
C GLU A 187 -13.52 -9.49 66.19
N GLY A 188 -14.57 -8.66 66.24
CA GLY A 188 -14.56 -7.34 66.92
C GLY A 188 -13.67 -6.30 66.23
N ALA A 189 -13.47 -6.41 64.94
CA ALA A 189 -12.62 -5.52 64.15
C ALA A 189 -13.10 -4.03 64.20
N LYS A 190 -12.14 -3.09 64.20
CA LYS A 190 -12.44 -1.65 64.22
C LYS A 190 -13.25 -1.21 63.01
N ALA A 191 -14.13 -0.23 63.22
CA ALA A 191 -15.00 0.34 62.16
C ALA A 191 -14.20 0.79 60.89
N ASP A 192 -13.00 1.30 61.07
CA ASP A 192 -12.13 1.74 59.98
C ASP A 192 -11.65 0.56 59.08
N VAL A 193 -11.43 -0.62 59.66
CA VAL A 193 -11.07 -1.82 58.92
C VAL A 193 -12.23 -2.30 58.05
N ARG A 194 -13.43 -2.39 58.65
CA ARG A 194 -14.66 -2.77 57.94
C ARG A 194 -14.99 -1.78 56.80
N ARG A 195 -14.80 -0.47 57.04
CA ARG A 195 -14.97 0.56 56.00
C ARG A 195 -14.01 0.34 54.82
N LYS A 196 -12.71 0.10 55.09
CA LYS A 196 -11.71 -0.17 54.04
C LYS A 196 -12.03 -1.40 53.20
N VAL A 197 -12.51 -2.45 53.84
CA VAL A 197 -12.92 -3.69 53.12
C VAL A 197 -14.13 -3.42 52.24
N ARG A 198 -15.12 -2.66 52.73
CA ARG A 198 -16.30 -2.26 51.95
C ARG A 198 -15.89 -1.40 50.73
N GLU A 199 -15.11 -0.33 50.96
CA GLU A 199 -14.61 0.54 49.90
C GLU A 199 -13.76 -0.23 48.86
N GLY A 200 -12.96 -1.21 49.29
CA GLY A 200 -12.21 -2.11 48.40
C GLY A 200 -13.11 -2.93 47.49
N ALA A 201 -14.11 -3.59 48.07
CA ALA A 201 -15.08 -4.38 47.31
C ALA A 201 -15.95 -3.52 46.37
N GLU A 202 -16.36 -2.33 46.78
CA GLU A 202 -17.08 -1.39 45.88
C GLU A 202 -16.26 -0.95 44.70
N ARG A 203 -14.94 -0.69 44.91
CA ARG A 203 -14.03 -0.39 43.81
C ARG A 203 -13.87 -1.58 42.83
N GLU A 204 -13.77 -2.78 43.34
CA GLU A 204 -13.71 -4.00 42.52
C GLU A 204 -14.99 -4.20 41.70
N MET A 205 -16.16 -4.11 42.33
CA MET A 205 -17.47 -4.19 41.65
C MET A 205 -17.62 -3.10 40.58
N THR A 206 -17.18 -1.88 40.88
CA THR A 206 -17.18 -0.77 39.94
C THR A 206 -16.23 -1.05 38.74
N ALA A 207 -15.07 -1.63 39.01
CA ALA A 207 -14.14 -2.02 37.97
C ALA A 207 -14.71 -3.11 37.05
N VAL A 208 -15.42 -4.11 37.63
CA VAL A 208 -16.12 -5.15 36.85
C VAL A 208 -17.19 -4.52 35.94
N ARG A 209 -18.04 -3.64 36.48
CA ARG A 209 -19.04 -2.92 35.68
C ARG A 209 -18.38 -2.17 34.52
N ARG A 210 -17.37 -1.36 34.82
CA ARG A 210 -16.67 -0.56 33.82
C ARG A 210 -16.03 -1.42 32.70
N ARG A 211 -15.49 -2.59 33.05
CA ARG A 211 -14.94 -3.52 32.04
C ARG A 211 -16.01 -4.03 31.10
N ALA A 212 -17.13 -4.52 31.66
CA ALA A 212 -18.24 -5.03 30.86
C ALA A 212 -18.87 -3.95 29.98
N ASP A 213 -19.10 -2.74 30.53
CA ASP A 213 -19.65 -1.62 29.78
C ASP A 213 -18.70 -1.20 28.63
N ASN A 214 -17.38 -1.13 28.87
CA ASN A 214 -16.39 -0.85 27.84
C ASN A 214 -16.38 -1.91 26.74
N GLU A 215 -16.57 -3.18 27.08
CA GLU A 215 -16.62 -4.27 26.10
C GLU A 215 -17.90 -4.19 25.26
N ILE A 216 -19.03 -3.91 25.86
CA ILE A 216 -20.29 -3.68 25.13
C ILE A 216 -20.17 -2.47 24.21
N ASP A 217 -19.65 -1.35 24.68
CA ASP A 217 -19.43 -0.14 23.88
C ASP A 217 -18.46 -0.39 22.70
N ARG A 218 -17.47 -1.27 22.90
CA ARG A 218 -16.54 -1.66 21.84
C ARG A 218 -17.26 -2.46 20.76
N ILE A 219 -18.07 -3.44 21.15
CA ILE A 219 -18.86 -4.24 20.21
C ILE A 219 -19.83 -3.34 19.42
N ASP A 220 -20.48 -2.40 20.09
CA ASP A 220 -21.40 -1.46 19.43
C ASP A 220 -20.66 -0.58 18.43
N ARG A 221 -19.53 0.01 18.80
CA ARG A 221 -18.73 0.83 17.87
C ARG A 221 -18.29 0.05 16.63
N VAL A 222 -17.83 -1.18 16.80
CA VAL A 222 -17.42 -2.05 15.68
C VAL A 222 -18.61 -2.32 14.75
N PHE A 223 -19.75 -2.65 15.32
CA PHE A 223 -20.94 -2.98 14.54
C PHE A 223 -21.55 -1.77 13.84
N ASP A 224 -21.63 -0.63 14.51
CA ASP A 224 -22.15 0.61 13.91
C ASP A 224 -21.22 1.09 12.77
N ARG A 225 -19.91 0.95 12.94
CA ARG A 225 -18.97 1.25 11.87
C ARG A 225 -19.15 0.30 10.69
N PHE A 226 -19.31 -1.00 10.94
CA PHE A 226 -19.59 -1.98 9.89
C PHE A 226 -20.87 -1.68 9.10
N LYS A 227 -21.96 -1.29 9.78
CA LYS A 227 -23.22 -0.92 9.11
C LYS A 227 -23.06 0.26 8.16
N THR A 228 -22.22 1.21 8.49
CA THR A 228 -22.04 2.46 7.75
C THR A 228 -20.86 2.44 6.77
N LEU A 229 -20.13 1.33 6.73
CA LEU A 229 -18.91 1.18 5.94
C LEU A 229 -19.18 1.32 4.44
N LYS A 230 -18.36 2.11 3.76
CA LYS A 230 -18.43 2.33 2.31
C LYS A 230 -17.06 2.13 1.67
N VAL A 231 -17.08 1.84 0.38
CA VAL A 231 -15.86 1.81 -0.43
C VAL A 231 -15.18 3.18 -0.37
N GLN A 232 -13.85 3.18 -0.19
CA GLN A 232 -12.98 4.35 0.00
C GLN A 232 -13.09 5.02 1.38
N ASP A 233 -13.86 4.48 2.30
CA ASP A 233 -13.79 4.93 3.69
C ASP A 233 -12.40 4.68 4.26
N LEU A 234 -11.96 5.59 5.13
CA LEU A 234 -10.68 5.49 5.82
C LEU A 234 -10.91 5.15 7.29
N GLU A 235 -10.11 4.21 7.77
CA GLU A 235 -10.11 3.85 9.19
C GLU A 235 -8.70 4.04 9.76
N GLY A 236 -8.59 4.97 10.72
CA GLY A 236 -7.32 5.26 11.38
C GLY A 236 -7.11 4.46 12.67
N ASP A 237 -8.17 3.86 13.22
CA ASP A 237 -8.07 3.01 14.40
C ASP A 237 -7.77 1.56 13.97
N GLU A 238 -6.53 1.15 14.16
CA GLU A 238 -6.08 -0.20 13.81
C GLU A 238 -6.82 -1.30 14.58
N MET A 239 -7.12 -1.06 15.86
CA MET A 239 -7.84 -2.03 16.69
C MET A 239 -9.28 -2.21 16.20
N LEU A 240 -9.95 -1.12 15.89
CA LEU A 240 -11.30 -1.13 15.33
C LEU A 240 -11.33 -1.84 13.98
N TYR A 241 -10.37 -1.55 13.09
CA TYR A 241 -10.28 -2.19 11.80
C TYR A 241 -10.03 -3.70 11.91
N ARG A 242 -9.09 -4.13 12.76
CA ARG A 242 -8.80 -5.55 12.98
C ARG A 242 -10.02 -6.29 13.50
N GLU A 243 -10.70 -5.73 14.50
CA GLU A 243 -11.90 -6.35 15.04
C GLU A 243 -13.07 -6.42 14.05
N MET A 244 -13.27 -5.37 13.25
CA MET A 244 -14.21 -5.42 12.13
C MET A 244 -13.87 -6.52 11.14
N ARG A 245 -12.59 -6.64 10.78
CA ARG A 245 -12.10 -7.66 9.85
C ARG A 245 -12.28 -9.08 10.41
N ASP A 246 -11.99 -9.29 11.68
CA ASP A 246 -12.14 -10.60 12.34
C ASP A 246 -13.61 -11.03 12.40
N ARG A 247 -14.52 -10.09 12.64
CA ARG A 247 -15.96 -10.38 12.75
C ARG A 247 -16.69 -10.39 11.41
N PHE A 248 -16.33 -9.48 10.50
CA PHE A 248 -17.07 -9.17 9.28
C PHE A 248 -16.22 -9.17 7.99
N GLY A 249 -15.00 -9.71 8.03
CA GLY A 249 -14.07 -9.69 6.89
C GLY A 249 -14.58 -10.40 5.62
N ARG A 250 -15.68 -11.13 5.70
CA ARG A 250 -16.35 -11.72 4.54
C ARG A 250 -17.05 -10.66 3.65
N TYR A 251 -17.46 -9.54 4.24
CA TYR A 251 -18.30 -8.52 3.58
C TYR A 251 -17.51 -7.33 3.04
N PHE A 252 -16.25 -7.20 3.40
CA PHE A 252 -15.43 -6.10 2.94
C PHE A 252 -13.95 -6.46 2.87
N GLU A 253 -13.25 -5.77 2.01
CA GLU A 253 -11.80 -5.81 1.95
C GLU A 253 -11.25 -4.41 2.16
N GLY A 254 -10.07 -4.34 2.75
CA GLY A 254 -9.34 -3.10 2.95
C GLY A 254 -7.85 -3.35 3.14
N GLY A 255 -7.07 -2.31 3.03
CA GLY A 255 -5.63 -2.38 3.17
C GLY A 255 -5.00 -1.02 3.38
N MET A 256 -3.69 -1.01 3.55
CA MET A 256 -2.86 0.18 3.65
C MET A 256 -1.84 0.24 2.52
N GLY A 257 -1.24 1.42 2.35
CA GLY A 257 -0.17 1.63 1.40
C GLY A 257 -0.62 1.70 -0.06
N ALA A 258 0.34 1.73 -0.96
CA ALA A 258 0.08 1.80 -2.39
C ALA A 258 -0.65 0.56 -2.94
N ALA A 259 -0.50 -0.61 -2.30
CA ALA A 259 -1.20 -1.83 -2.68
C ALA A 259 -2.73 -1.71 -2.55
N ALA A 260 -3.22 -1.02 -1.51
CA ALA A 260 -4.65 -0.76 -1.36
C ALA A 260 -5.17 0.18 -2.47
N ILE A 261 -4.39 1.19 -2.82
CA ILE A 261 -4.69 2.11 -3.91
C ILE A 261 -4.72 1.37 -5.25
N GLN A 262 -3.74 0.51 -5.52
CA GLN A 262 -3.66 -0.29 -6.73
C GLN A 262 -4.91 -1.16 -6.92
N ARG A 263 -5.27 -1.94 -5.89
CA ARG A 263 -6.50 -2.77 -5.90
C ARG A 263 -7.75 -1.93 -6.18
N ARG A 264 -7.84 -0.74 -5.57
CA ARG A 264 -8.98 0.14 -5.82
C ARG A 264 -9.00 0.69 -7.24
N LEU A 265 -7.84 0.98 -7.84
CA LEU A 265 -7.73 1.43 -9.22
C LEU A 265 -8.06 0.32 -10.23
N GLU A 266 -7.71 -0.93 -9.93
CA GLU A 266 -8.04 -2.11 -10.75
C GLU A 266 -9.55 -2.38 -10.80
N THR A 267 -10.24 -2.16 -9.68
CA THR A 267 -11.70 -2.36 -9.57
C THR A 267 -12.52 -1.10 -9.87
N PHE A 268 -11.87 -0.02 -10.34
CA PHE A 268 -12.53 1.26 -10.55
C PHE A 268 -13.28 1.28 -11.89
N ASP A 269 -14.61 1.38 -11.81
CA ASP A 269 -15.47 1.51 -12.98
C ASP A 269 -15.47 2.95 -13.49
N LEU A 270 -14.69 3.18 -14.56
CA LEU A 270 -14.54 4.47 -15.21
C LEU A 270 -15.82 4.94 -15.92
N GLU A 271 -16.59 4.01 -16.49
CA GLU A 271 -17.80 4.33 -17.27
C GLU A 271 -18.91 4.80 -16.33
N ALA A 272 -19.22 4.00 -15.31
CA ALA A 272 -20.23 4.34 -14.30
C ALA A 272 -19.89 5.66 -13.58
N GLU A 273 -18.60 5.90 -13.27
CA GLU A 273 -18.19 7.15 -12.64
C GLU A 273 -18.29 8.35 -13.59
N SER A 274 -18.01 8.17 -14.89
CA SER A 274 -18.18 9.21 -15.90
C SER A 274 -19.64 9.63 -16.02
N GLU A 275 -20.58 8.68 -16.02
CA GLU A 275 -22.02 8.98 -16.08
C GLU A 275 -22.46 9.76 -14.85
N LYS A 276 -22.13 9.29 -13.64
CA LYS A 276 -22.43 10.00 -12.38
C LYS A 276 -21.88 11.42 -12.38
N LEU A 277 -20.67 11.62 -12.85
CA LEU A 277 -20.04 12.94 -12.91
C LEU A 277 -20.71 13.84 -13.94
N ARG A 278 -21.13 13.32 -15.09
CA ARG A 278 -21.91 14.08 -16.10
C ARG A 278 -23.24 14.57 -15.54
N ASP A 279 -23.96 13.72 -14.82
CA ASP A 279 -25.20 14.09 -14.15
C ASP A 279 -24.99 15.20 -13.12
N ILE A 280 -23.93 15.12 -12.33
CA ILE A 280 -23.56 16.18 -11.37
C ILE A 280 -23.19 17.47 -12.10
N VAL A 281 -22.53 17.40 -13.24
CA VAL A 281 -22.18 18.59 -14.05
C VAL A 281 -23.43 19.22 -14.66
N HIS A 282 -24.39 18.42 -15.09
CA HIS A 282 -25.66 18.91 -15.65
C HIS A 282 -26.54 19.59 -14.58
N ASN A 283 -26.76 18.89 -13.47
CA ASN A 283 -27.74 19.28 -12.45
C ASN A 283 -27.12 20.06 -11.28
N GLY A 284 -25.82 20.02 -11.10
CA GLY A 284 -25.12 20.66 -9.99
C GLY A 284 -24.83 22.14 -10.19
N LYS A 285 -24.66 22.86 -9.07
CA LYS A 285 -24.30 24.28 -9.05
C LYS A 285 -23.08 24.53 -8.17
N GLY A 286 -22.38 25.63 -8.41
CA GLY A 286 -21.28 26.12 -7.56
C GLY A 286 -20.08 25.17 -7.49
N GLN A 287 -19.49 25.04 -6.32
CA GLN A 287 -18.24 24.27 -6.11
C GLN A 287 -18.38 22.78 -6.44
N LYS A 288 -19.57 22.19 -6.21
CA LYS A 288 -19.84 20.78 -6.53
C LYS A 288 -19.69 20.51 -8.03
N LYS A 289 -20.25 21.38 -8.86
CA LYS A 289 -20.10 21.33 -10.33
C LYS A 289 -18.65 21.47 -10.75
N THR A 290 -17.95 22.44 -10.19
CA THR A 290 -16.53 22.70 -10.53
C THR A 290 -15.63 21.51 -10.16
N ARG A 291 -15.85 20.88 -9.00
CA ARG A 291 -15.12 19.68 -8.58
C ARG A 291 -15.43 18.50 -9.50
N ALA A 292 -16.72 18.26 -9.80
CA ALA A 292 -17.14 17.19 -10.71
C ALA A 292 -16.53 17.37 -12.11
N LEU A 293 -16.46 18.59 -12.63
CA LEU A 293 -15.87 18.90 -13.94
C LEU A 293 -14.36 18.58 -13.98
N LYS A 294 -13.63 18.89 -12.90
CA LYS A 294 -12.20 18.56 -12.77
C LYS A 294 -11.99 17.04 -12.70
N ARG A 295 -12.83 16.33 -11.96
CA ARG A 295 -12.79 14.85 -11.88
C ARG A 295 -13.12 14.22 -13.23
N LEU A 296 -14.21 14.65 -13.87
CA LEU A 296 -14.66 14.14 -15.16
C LEU A 296 -13.53 14.27 -16.22
N LYS A 297 -12.77 15.37 -16.21
CA LYS A 297 -11.64 15.55 -17.10
C LYS A 297 -10.56 14.48 -16.95
N VAL A 298 -10.30 14.03 -15.72
CA VAL A 298 -9.34 12.95 -15.44
C VAL A 298 -9.92 11.59 -15.86
N VAL A 299 -11.16 11.31 -15.51
CA VAL A 299 -11.85 10.06 -15.88
C VAL A 299 -11.94 9.91 -17.40
N THR A 300 -12.35 10.98 -18.11
CA THR A 300 -12.43 10.98 -19.59
C THR A 300 -11.05 10.75 -20.23
N ALA A 301 -9.97 11.27 -19.65
CA ALA A 301 -8.63 11.04 -20.18
C ALA A 301 -8.23 9.56 -20.15
N PHE A 302 -8.68 8.78 -19.16
CA PHE A 302 -8.50 7.33 -19.14
C PHE A 302 -9.45 6.58 -20.09
N LEU A 303 -10.70 7.01 -20.20
CA LEU A 303 -11.69 6.40 -21.11
C LEU A 303 -11.34 6.57 -22.60
N THR A 304 -10.75 7.73 -22.96
CA THR A 304 -10.39 8.02 -24.35
C THR A 304 -9.02 7.48 -24.77
N THR A 305 -8.28 6.91 -23.86
CA THR A 305 -6.96 6.34 -24.09
C THR A 305 -6.92 4.88 -23.67
N THR A 306 -5.87 4.16 -24.06
CA THR A 306 -5.61 2.77 -23.64
C THR A 306 -4.89 2.70 -22.28
N ASN A 307 -4.70 3.82 -21.60
CA ASN A 307 -4.00 3.86 -20.32
C ASN A 307 -4.89 3.28 -19.20
N SER A 308 -4.33 2.38 -18.39
CA SER A 308 -4.99 1.88 -17.19
C SER A 308 -4.69 2.78 -15.99
N PRO A 309 -5.68 3.10 -15.16
CA PRO A 309 -5.44 3.81 -13.89
C PRO A 309 -4.44 3.10 -12.97
N ALA A 310 -4.40 1.77 -12.99
CA ALA A 310 -3.47 0.96 -12.20
C ALA A 310 -2.00 1.28 -12.51
N GLY A 311 -1.68 1.74 -13.74
CA GLY A 311 -0.34 2.18 -14.14
C GLY A 311 0.20 3.41 -13.38
N MET A 312 -0.62 4.06 -12.54
CA MET A 312 -0.16 5.11 -11.62
C MET A 312 0.52 4.55 -10.35
N VAL A 313 0.45 3.24 -10.15
CA VAL A 313 1.14 2.50 -9.08
C VAL A 313 2.14 1.57 -9.73
N LEU A 314 3.37 1.58 -9.25
CA LEU A 314 4.50 0.85 -9.84
C LEU A 314 4.83 -0.37 -8.98
N ASP A 315 4.93 -1.54 -9.63
CA ASP A 315 5.44 -2.77 -9.04
C ASP A 315 6.90 -2.99 -9.43
N CYS A 316 7.34 -2.40 -10.54
CA CYS A 316 8.72 -2.40 -10.96
C CYS A 316 9.12 -1.03 -11.52
N VAL A 317 10.41 -0.73 -11.49
CA VAL A 317 10.98 0.53 -11.96
C VAL A 317 11.88 0.28 -13.17
N PRO A 318 11.70 1.01 -14.28
CA PRO A 318 12.59 0.89 -15.43
C PRO A 318 13.97 1.47 -15.12
N VAL A 319 15.02 0.78 -15.55
CA VAL A 319 16.40 1.25 -15.46
C VAL A 319 16.86 1.63 -16.86
N ILE A 320 17.10 2.92 -17.06
CA ILE A 320 17.56 3.45 -18.36
C ILE A 320 18.95 2.93 -18.72
N PRO A 321 19.28 2.86 -20.01
CA PRO A 321 20.58 2.37 -20.47
C PRO A 321 21.77 3.07 -19.81
N PRO A 322 22.85 2.35 -19.48
CA PRO A 322 24.01 2.89 -18.75
C PRO A 322 24.69 4.08 -19.44
N ASP A 323 24.78 4.08 -20.75
CA ASP A 323 25.45 5.14 -21.50
C ASP A 323 24.65 6.44 -21.55
N LEU A 324 23.36 6.41 -21.17
CA LEU A 324 22.54 7.61 -20.97
C LEU A 324 22.71 8.23 -19.57
N ARG A 325 23.36 7.51 -18.64
CA ARG A 325 23.68 7.92 -17.26
C ARG A 325 25.14 7.56 -16.92
N PRO A 326 26.12 8.06 -17.70
CA PRO A 326 27.51 7.66 -17.54
C PRO A 326 28.05 8.12 -16.19
N MET A 327 28.91 7.30 -15.60
CA MET A 327 29.69 7.70 -14.42
C MET A 327 30.82 8.63 -14.86
N VAL A 328 30.90 9.78 -14.22
CA VAL A 328 31.99 10.75 -14.43
C VAL A 328 32.94 10.65 -13.25
N GLN A 329 34.23 10.43 -13.54
CA GLN A 329 35.28 10.50 -12.53
C GLN A 329 35.51 11.97 -12.21
N LEU A 330 35.06 12.39 -11.03
CA LEU A 330 35.39 13.72 -10.50
C LEU A 330 36.77 13.64 -9.87
N GLU A 331 37.64 14.57 -10.23
CA GLU A 331 38.93 14.74 -9.54
C GLU A 331 38.68 14.95 -8.06
N LEU A 332 39.54 14.37 -7.22
CA LEU A 332 39.49 14.25 -5.76
C LEU A 332 39.17 15.56 -5.01
N ARG A 333 37.96 16.08 -5.14
CA ARG A 333 37.40 17.06 -4.19
C ARG A 333 35.91 16.77 -3.97
N THR A 334 35.69 16.15 -2.82
CA THR A 334 34.40 15.95 -2.14
C THR A 334 33.52 14.77 -2.59
N ASN A 335 33.39 13.82 -1.67
CA ASN A 335 32.42 12.74 -1.56
C ASN A 335 30.95 13.20 -1.70
N HIS A 336 30.47 13.50 -2.89
CA HIS A 336 29.05 13.75 -3.04
C HIS A 336 28.59 13.42 -4.45
N ASP A 337 28.27 12.18 -4.77
CA ASP A 337 27.15 11.90 -5.68
C ASP A 337 27.00 10.41 -5.98
N ASP A 338 26.73 9.68 -4.92
CA ASP A 338 26.17 8.32 -5.07
C ASP A 338 24.61 8.37 -4.94
N ARG A 339 24.00 9.41 -5.53
CA ARG A 339 22.54 9.62 -5.47
C ARG A 339 21.77 8.49 -6.13
N THR A 340 22.33 7.92 -7.22
CA THR A 340 21.67 6.83 -7.95
C THR A 340 21.71 5.54 -7.13
N ALA A 341 22.84 5.23 -6.49
CA ALA A 341 22.95 4.05 -5.63
C ALA A 341 22.07 4.17 -4.37
N ARG A 342 21.96 5.37 -3.79
CA ARG A 342 21.06 5.60 -2.65
C ARG A 342 19.58 5.44 -3.01
N VAL A 343 19.17 5.87 -4.20
CA VAL A 343 17.79 5.70 -4.67
C VAL A 343 17.46 4.22 -4.84
N VAL A 344 18.37 3.44 -5.43
CA VAL A 344 18.15 2.00 -5.60
C VAL A 344 18.11 1.27 -4.26
N HIS A 345 18.98 1.62 -3.32
CA HIS A 345 19.00 1.04 -1.97
C HIS A 345 17.71 1.38 -1.21
N ALA A 346 17.25 2.63 -1.27
CA ALA A 346 16.02 3.07 -0.63
C ALA A 346 14.74 2.46 -1.25
N LEU A 347 14.79 1.99 -2.50
CA LEU A 347 13.66 1.34 -3.16
C LEU A 347 13.68 -0.18 -3.01
N SER A 348 14.82 -0.76 -2.58
CA SER A 348 14.98 -2.21 -2.36
C SER A 348 14.83 -2.64 -0.89
N GLU A 349 14.88 -1.70 0.05
CA GLU A 349 14.49 -1.87 1.47
C GLU A 349 13.00 -1.60 1.68
#